data_cdad98c08b71530ca864b47cf73d2720
#
_entry.id   cdad98c08b71530ca864b47cf73d2720
#
_cell.length_a   1.000
_cell.length_b   1.000
_cell.length_c   1.000
_cell.angle_alpha   90.00
_cell.angle_beta   90.00
_cell.angle_gamma   90.00
#
_symmetry.space_group_name_H-M   'P 1'
#
loop_
_entity.id
_entity.type
_entity.pdbx_description
1 polymer ?
#
loop_
_entity_poly.entity_id
_entity_poly.type
_entity_poly.pdbx_seq_one_letter_code
_entity_poly.pdbx_strand_id
1 'polypeptide(L)'
;FNEFNIHNEQEIDLVEWHSKLLEKMNVIYNNGKNFFLYLHYSKIHTGISNEVLKIFNNFSKEYFENKELNIERYTKLFKNAEIYLNSIMNKIKDLGLLENSIILILSDHGIGVGEKIGERAYGAFCYDYTLKTFAYLYNADITPRTISSQVRHIDFMPTILEMLDIPINTSFEKLDGKSLMPIINGQNISEDFAFSETGNPLNEKEPPKTPNTKSIRNSKWKLIHNEHDNTKELYDLENDPNEENNLVGKNFEVEKELSKELLKYTNDQNC
;
A
#
# COMPACT_ATOMS: atom_id res chain seq x y z
N PHE A 1 -10.43 19.19 -2.92
CA PHE A 1 -9.45 19.55 -3.95
C PHE A 1 -9.99 20.72 -4.76
N ASN A 2 -9.18 21.75 -4.99
CA ASN A 2 -9.55 22.88 -5.84
C ASN A 2 -9.37 22.56 -7.32
N GLU A 3 -8.55 21.56 -7.62
CA GLU A 3 -8.27 21.09 -8.97
C GLU A 3 -8.01 19.58 -8.93
N PHE A 4 -8.61 18.86 -9.84
CA PHE A 4 -8.47 17.43 -10.02
C PHE A 4 -8.35 17.12 -11.50
N ASN A 5 -7.22 16.57 -11.92
CA ASN A 5 -6.90 16.26 -13.31
C ASN A 5 -6.64 14.78 -13.47
N ILE A 6 -7.43 14.10 -14.29
CA ILE A 6 -7.19 12.73 -14.74
C ILE A 6 -6.78 12.78 -16.20
N HIS A 7 -5.64 12.18 -16.51
CA HIS A 7 -5.15 12.06 -17.86
C HIS A 7 -4.97 10.60 -18.26
N ASN A 8 -5.02 10.34 -19.56
CA ASN A 8 -4.55 9.08 -20.10
C ASN A 8 -3.02 9.03 -20.00
N GLU A 9 -2.52 8.40 -18.96
CA GLU A 9 -1.08 8.33 -18.68
C GLU A 9 -0.25 7.61 -19.76
N GLN A 10 -0.88 6.91 -20.69
CA GLN A 10 -0.19 6.31 -21.83
C GLN A 10 0.21 7.35 -22.88
N GLU A 11 -0.47 8.49 -22.91
CA GLU A 11 -0.32 9.54 -23.93
C GLU A 11 0.51 10.73 -23.48
N ILE A 12 0.83 10.83 -22.18
CA ILE A 12 1.54 11.99 -21.63
C ILE A 12 2.90 11.63 -21.03
N ASP A 13 3.83 12.58 -21.08
CA ASP A 13 5.04 12.55 -20.28
C ASP A 13 4.72 13.00 -18.84
N LEU A 14 4.69 12.05 -17.91
CA LEU A 14 4.38 12.31 -16.51
C LEU A 14 5.41 13.21 -15.84
N VAL A 15 6.68 13.15 -16.23
CA VAL A 15 7.74 14.03 -15.68
C VAL A 15 7.44 15.47 -16.05
N GLU A 16 7.20 15.73 -17.34
CA GLU A 16 6.88 17.07 -17.84
C GLU A 16 5.60 17.61 -17.20
N TRP A 17 4.55 16.79 -17.18
CA TRP A 17 3.25 17.17 -16.64
C TRP A 17 3.32 17.51 -15.15
N HIS A 18 3.87 16.63 -14.33
CA HIS A 18 3.97 16.84 -12.89
C HIS A 18 4.97 17.97 -12.55
N SER A 19 6.01 18.19 -13.36
CA SER A 19 6.89 19.34 -13.22
C SER A 19 6.15 20.67 -13.41
N LYS A 20 5.26 20.75 -14.39
CA LYS A 20 4.40 21.94 -14.59
C LYS A 20 3.44 22.17 -13.41
N LEU A 21 2.90 21.11 -12.81
CA LEU A 21 2.10 21.23 -11.60
C LEU A 21 2.92 21.77 -10.42
N LEU A 22 4.15 21.29 -10.25
CA LEU A 22 5.06 21.79 -9.21
C LEU A 22 5.39 23.27 -9.42
N GLU A 23 5.62 23.73 -10.65
CA GLU A 23 5.81 25.15 -10.96
C GLU A 23 4.59 25.99 -10.57
N LYS A 24 3.40 25.51 -10.88
CA LYS A 24 2.14 26.14 -10.48
C LYS A 24 2.00 26.22 -8.95
N MET A 25 2.32 25.13 -8.25
CA MET A 25 2.30 25.11 -6.78
C MET A 25 3.34 26.07 -6.19
N ASN A 26 4.51 26.19 -6.79
CA ASN A 26 5.54 27.14 -6.36
C ASN A 26 5.05 28.60 -6.47
N VAL A 27 4.31 28.95 -7.52
CA VAL A 27 3.68 30.28 -7.63
C VAL A 27 2.68 30.51 -6.51
N ILE A 28 1.88 29.51 -6.17
CA ILE A 28 0.90 29.59 -5.05
C ILE A 28 1.63 29.79 -3.72
N TYR A 29 2.68 29.03 -3.48
CA TYR A 29 3.52 29.11 -2.29
C TYR A 29 4.20 30.47 -2.14
N ASN A 30 4.81 30.99 -3.21
CA ASN A 30 5.45 32.31 -3.22
C ASN A 30 4.47 33.47 -3.01
N ASN A 31 3.17 33.24 -3.21
CA ASN A 31 2.09 34.17 -2.86
C ASN A 31 1.58 33.97 -1.42
N GLY A 32 2.32 33.27 -0.56
CA GLY A 32 2.00 33.07 0.85
C GLY A 32 0.87 32.09 1.14
N LYS A 33 0.57 31.18 0.20
CA LYS A 33 -0.48 30.16 0.38
C LYS A 33 0.11 28.76 0.47
N ASN A 34 -0.41 27.97 1.39
CA ASN A 34 -0.10 26.55 1.45
C ASN A 34 -0.85 25.77 0.35
N PHE A 35 -0.31 24.61 -0.02
CA PHE A 35 -0.94 23.71 -0.96
C PHE A 35 -0.83 22.25 -0.49
N PHE A 36 -1.72 21.41 -0.99
CA PHE A 36 -1.64 19.97 -0.97
C PHE A 36 -1.61 19.46 -2.41
N LEU A 37 -0.60 18.66 -2.75
CA LEU A 37 -0.42 18.11 -4.08
C LEU A 37 -0.37 16.57 -3.99
N TYR A 38 -1.24 15.90 -4.73
CA TYR A 38 -1.24 14.46 -4.91
C TYR A 38 -0.80 14.13 -6.35
N LEU A 39 0.30 13.40 -6.47
CA LEU A 39 0.83 12.93 -7.75
C LEU A 39 0.70 11.40 -7.82
N HIS A 40 0.00 10.90 -8.83
CA HIS A 40 -0.17 9.50 -9.08
C HIS A 40 0.75 9.01 -10.20
N TYR A 41 1.48 7.93 -9.94
CA TYR A 41 2.35 7.29 -10.93
C TYR A 41 1.83 5.87 -11.21
N SER A 42 1.07 5.67 -12.28
CA SER A 42 0.45 4.38 -12.62
C SER A 42 1.23 3.55 -13.64
N LYS A 43 2.43 4.02 -14.08
CA LYS A 43 3.17 3.32 -15.14
C LYS A 43 3.62 1.91 -14.76
N ILE A 44 3.77 1.59 -13.47
CA ILE A 44 4.03 0.22 -13.01
C ILE A 44 2.79 -0.62 -13.27
N HIS A 45 1.61 -0.18 -12.81
CA HIS A 45 0.34 -0.86 -13.01
C HIS A 45 0.04 -1.11 -14.50
N THR A 46 0.11 -0.05 -15.32
CA THR A 46 -0.16 -0.16 -16.76
C THR A 46 0.89 -0.99 -17.50
N GLY A 47 2.16 -0.93 -17.08
CA GLY A 47 3.24 -1.74 -17.62
C GLY A 47 3.02 -3.24 -17.36
N ILE A 48 2.63 -3.60 -16.13
CA ILE A 48 2.27 -4.98 -15.80
C ILE A 48 1.08 -5.45 -16.64
N SER A 49 0.02 -4.63 -16.72
CA SER A 49 -1.16 -4.98 -17.50
C SER A 49 -0.83 -5.23 -18.97
N ASN A 50 0.05 -4.43 -19.55
CA ASN A 50 0.40 -4.51 -20.96
C ASN A 50 1.47 -5.58 -21.28
N GLU A 51 2.45 -5.76 -20.40
CA GLU A 51 3.62 -6.61 -20.67
C GLU A 51 3.50 -8.00 -20.07
N VAL A 52 2.82 -8.13 -18.95
CA VAL A 52 2.74 -9.38 -18.17
C VAL A 52 1.35 -9.98 -18.19
N LEU A 53 0.31 -9.16 -18.10
CA LEU A 53 -1.08 -9.58 -17.91
C LEU A 53 -1.95 -9.34 -19.15
N LYS A 54 -1.56 -9.78 -20.30
CA LYS A 54 -2.39 -9.59 -21.51
C LYS A 54 -3.83 -10.13 -21.38
N ILE A 55 -4.13 -10.90 -20.33
CA ILE A 55 -5.46 -11.48 -20.07
C ILE A 55 -5.73 -11.42 -18.56
N PHE A 56 -6.61 -10.52 -18.14
CA PHE A 56 -7.01 -10.31 -16.72
C PHE A 56 -7.69 -11.52 -16.07
N ASN A 57 -8.19 -12.48 -16.83
CA ASN A 57 -9.11 -13.50 -16.35
C ASN A 57 -8.53 -14.90 -16.22
N ASN A 58 -7.32 -15.15 -16.71
CA ASN A 58 -6.71 -16.45 -16.64
C ASN A 58 -5.21 -16.33 -16.64
N PHE A 59 -4.61 -16.41 -15.48
CA PHE A 59 -3.19 -16.75 -15.44
C PHE A 59 -3.08 -18.20 -15.94
N SER A 60 -2.52 -18.36 -17.12
CA SER A 60 -2.19 -19.67 -17.62
C SER A 60 -1.17 -20.34 -16.70
N LYS A 61 -1.14 -21.66 -16.67
CA LYS A 61 -0.10 -22.42 -15.98
C LYS A 61 1.31 -21.87 -16.29
N GLU A 62 1.52 -21.48 -17.53
CA GLU A 62 2.75 -20.85 -18.03
C GLU A 62 3.14 -19.56 -17.27
N TYR A 63 2.19 -18.76 -16.81
CA TYR A 63 2.47 -17.57 -16.00
C TYR A 63 3.18 -17.95 -14.69
N PHE A 64 2.68 -18.95 -13.99
CA PHE A 64 3.25 -19.41 -12.72
C PHE A 64 4.57 -20.18 -12.91
N GLU A 65 4.74 -20.86 -14.04
CA GLU A 65 5.96 -21.55 -14.39
C GLU A 65 7.10 -20.61 -14.81
N ASN A 66 6.79 -19.36 -15.13
CA ASN A 66 7.76 -18.32 -15.55
C ASN A 66 7.90 -17.19 -14.52
N LYS A 67 7.82 -17.49 -13.23
CA LYS A 67 7.89 -16.52 -12.13
C LYS A 67 9.15 -15.63 -12.23
N GLU A 68 10.32 -16.20 -12.50
CA GLU A 68 11.58 -15.44 -12.62
C GLU A 68 11.51 -14.41 -13.75
N LEU A 69 10.94 -14.76 -14.89
CA LEU A 69 10.75 -13.85 -16.01
C LEU A 69 9.74 -12.74 -15.67
N ASN A 70 8.69 -13.06 -14.94
CA ASN A 70 7.72 -12.06 -14.47
C ASN A 70 8.37 -11.08 -13.49
N ILE A 71 9.19 -11.57 -12.56
CA ILE A 71 9.99 -10.73 -11.64
C ILE A 71 10.93 -9.80 -12.42
N GLU A 72 11.63 -10.31 -13.43
CA GLU A 72 12.53 -9.51 -14.28
C GLU A 72 11.76 -8.37 -14.98
N ARG A 73 10.62 -8.68 -15.58
CA ARG A 73 9.74 -7.68 -16.22
C ARG A 73 9.23 -6.65 -15.23
N TYR A 74 8.77 -7.09 -14.08
CA TYR A 74 8.31 -6.22 -13.01
C TYR A 74 9.44 -5.30 -12.53
N THR A 75 10.63 -5.83 -12.29
CA THR A 75 11.80 -5.06 -11.86
C THR A 75 12.21 -3.97 -12.87
N LYS A 76 12.06 -4.22 -14.17
CA LYS A 76 12.33 -3.21 -15.20
C LYS A 76 11.43 -1.98 -15.10
N LEU A 77 10.19 -2.15 -14.65
CA LEU A 77 9.25 -1.03 -14.49
C LEU A 77 9.68 -0.08 -13.37
N PHE A 78 10.34 -0.61 -12.32
CA PHE A 78 10.87 0.22 -11.24
C PHE A 78 12.01 1.14 -11.67
N LYS A 79 12.81 0.78 -12.68
CA LYS A 79 13.85 1.67 -13.21
C LYS A 79 13.24 2.95 -13.79
N ASN A 80 12.11 2.84 -14.46
CA ASN A 80 11.40 4.01 -14.99
C ASN A 80 10.77 4.83 -13.86
N ALA A 81 10.23 4.17 -12.84
CA ALA A 81 9.71 4.85 -11.66
C ALA A 81 10.82 5.58 -10.87
N GLU A 82 12.02 4.99 -10.77
CA GLU A 82 13.18 5.64 -10.16
C GLU A 82 13.59 6.92 -10.92
N ILE A 83 13.68 6.87 -12.26
CA ILE A 83 13.96 8.04 -13.09
C ILE A 83 12.92 9.13 -12.89
N TYR A 84 11.65 8.75 -12.92
CA TYR A 84 10.54 9.67 -12.65
C TYR A 84 10.68 10.32 -11.27
N LEU A 85 10.84 9.51 -10.22
CA LEU A 85 10.94 10.00 -8.85
C LEU A 85 12.11 10.94 -8.66
N ASN A 86 13.29 10.59 -9.18
CA ASN A 86 14.47 11.45 -9.15
C ASN A 86 14.20 12.79 -9.84
N SER A 87 13.52 12.79 -10.99
CA SER A 87 13.18 14.02 -11.71
C SER A 87 12.26 14.92 -10.90
N ILE A 88 11.22 14.35 -10.27
CA ILE A 88 10.28 15.07 -9.43
C ILE A 88 10.96 15.62 -8.17
N MET A 89 11.77 14.82 -7.48
CA MET A 89 12.48 15.25 -6.27
C MET A 89 13.49 16.36 -6.56
N ASN A 90 14.23 16.27 -7.69
CA ASN A 90 15.12 17.34 -8.13
C ASN A 90 14.32 18.61 -8.44
N LYS A 91 13.18 18.51 -9.11
CA LYS A 91 12.32 19.67 -9.40
C LYS A 91 11.82 20.34 -8.13
N ILE A 92 11.39 19.58 -7.11
CA ILE A 92 10.98 20.10 -5.78
C ILE A 92 12.14 20.87 -5.14
N LYS A 93 13.35 20.29 -5.19
CA LYS A 93 14.58 20.90 -4.66
C LYS A 93 14.92 22.20 -5.40
N ASP A 94 14.94 22.18 -6.74
CA ASP A 94 15.28 23.33 -7.58
C ASP A 94 14.31 24.51 -7.41
N LEU A 95 13.06 24.22 -7.07
CA LEU A 95 12.05 25.23 -6.73
C LEU A 95 12.13 25.74 -5.29
N GLY A 96 13.07 25.22 -4.46
CA GLY A 96 13.23 25.61 -3.07
C GLY A 96 12.08 25.17 -2.15
N LEU A 97 11.29 24.17 -2.57
CA LEU A 97 10.13 23.71 -1.81
C LEU A 97 10.49 22.65 -0.75
N LEU A 98 11.68 22.05 -0.82
CA LEU A 98 12.05 20.90 0.00
C LEU A 98 12.05 21.20 1.50
N GLU A 99 12.59 22.35 1.90
CA GLU A 99 12.74 22.76 3.31
C GLU A 99 11.41 22.94 4.04
N ASN A 100 10.35 23.29 3.30
CA ASN A 100 9.03 23.60 3.86
C ASN A 100 7.96 22.61 3.40
N SER A 101 8.36 21.36 3.14
CA SER A 101 7.43 20.32 2.66
C SER A 101 7.44 19.10 3.55
N ILE A 102 6.27 18.48 3.65
CA ILE A 102 6.10 17.10 4.04
C ILE A 102 5.88 16.32 2.74
N ILE A 103 6.75 15.35 2.45
CA ILE A 103 6.65 14.53 1.24
C ILE A 103 6.45 13.08 1.67
N LEU A 104 5.30 12.51 1.29
CA LEU A 104 5.01 11.10 1.50
C LEU A 104 5.02 10.38 0.16
N ILE A 105 5.92 9.39 0.01
CA ILE A 105 6.03 8.51 -1.15
C ILE A 105 5.63 7.13 -0.68
N LEU A 106 4.60 6.54 -1.29
CA LEU A 106 4.11 5.23 -0.91
C LEU A 106 3.58 4.45 -2.12
N SER A 107 3.50 3.13 -2.00
CA SER A 107 2.68 2.32 -2.89
C SER A 107 1.30 2.08 -2.26
N ASP A 108 0.27 1.99 -3.09
CA ASP A 108 -1.09 1.63 -2.69
C ASP A 108 -1.20 0.14 -2.36
N HIS A 109 -0.58 -0.72 -3.16
CA HIS A 109 -0.49 -2.17 -2.98
C HIS A 109 0.77 -2.73 -3.66
N GLY A 110 1.02 -4.02 -3.47
CA GLY A 110 2.00 -4.78 -4.23
C GLY A 110 1.37 -5.50 -5.42
N ILE A 111 2.12 -6.39 -6.06
CA ILE A 111 1.68 -7.14 -7.24
C ILE A 111 2.14 -8.59 -7.14
N GLY A 112 1.24 -9.53 -7.44
CA GLY A 112 1.56 -10.94 -7.61
C GLY A 112 2.21 -11.18 -8.97
N VAL A 113 3.36 -11.83 -9.00
CA VAL A 113 4.12 -12.16 -10.22
C VAL A 113 4.25 -13.67 -10.46
N GLY A 114 3.39 -14.46 -9.80
CA GLY A 114 3.33 -15.94 -9.94
C GLY A 114 3.70 -16.69 -8.65
N GLU A 115 3.57 -16.04 -7.46
CA GLU A 115 3.90 -16.64 -6.16
C GLU A 115 2.94 -17.77 -5.78
N LYS A 116 1.66 -17.58 -6.01
CA LYS A 116 0.61 -18.55 -5.66
C LYS A 116 -0.24 -18.88 -6.88
N ILE A 117 -0.41 -20.16 -7.16
CA ILE A 117 -1.26 -20.65 -8.26
C ILE A 117 -2.70 -20.20 -8.02
N GLY A 118 -3.32 -19.59 -9.04
CA GLY A 118 -4.68 -19.05 -8.97
C GLY A 118 -4.77 -17.63 -8.45
N GLU A 119 -3.69 -17.06 -7.91
CA GLU A 119 -3.65 -15.66 -7.49
C GLU A 119 -3.73 -14.74 -8.72
N ARG A 120 -4.29 -13.57 -8.50
CA ARG A 120 -4.34 -12.50 -9.50
C ARG A 120 -3.34 -11.42 -9.14
N ALA A 121 -2.78 -10.75 -10.15
CA ALA A 121 -1.74 -9.77 -9.96
C ALA A 121 -2.05 -8.71 -8.89
N TYR A 122 -3.31 -8.35 -8.73
CA TYR A 122 -3.74 -7.27 -7.83
C TYR A 122 -4.35 -7.76 -6.51
N GLY A 123 -4.13 -9.03 -6.18
CA GLY A 123 -4.51 -9.61 -4.90
C GLY A 123 -5.96 -10.07 -4.81
N ALA A 124 -6.16 -11.39 -4.73
CA ALA A 124 -7.43 -11.99 -4.40
C ALA A 124 -7.39 -12.77 -3.07
N PHE A 125 -6.18 -13.03 -2.55
CA PHE A 125 -5.97 -13.96 -1.43
C PHE A 125 -5.38 -13.31 -0.17
N CYS A 126 -5.13 -12.01 -0.15
CA CYS A 126 -4.53 -11.29 0.98
C CYS A 126 -3.11 -11.72 1.36
N TYR A 127 -2.28 -12.18 0.43
CA TYR A 127 -0.87 -12.47 0.70
C TYR A 127 0.00 -11.19 0.70
N ASP A 128 1.16 -11.26 1.39
CA ASP A 128 2.05 -10.11 1.58
C ASP A 128 2.62 -9.53 0.29
N TYR A 129 2.84 -10.33 -0.76
CA TYR A 129 3.32 -9.78 -2.03
C TYR A 129 2.35 -8.79 -2.69
N THR A 130 1.08 -8.79 -2.28
CA THR A 130 0.09 -7.77 -2.69
C THR A 130 -0.26 -6.77 -1.58
N LEU A 131 -0.12 -7.13 -0.31
CA LEU A 131 -0.50 -6.28 0.82
C LEU A 131 0.65 -5.47 1.41
N LYS A 132 1.89 -6.01 1.37
CA LYS A 132 3.06 -5.32 1.93
C LYS A 132 3.50 -4.22 0.99
N THR A 133 3.38 -3.00 1.47
CA THR A 133 3.72 -1.78 0.75
C THR A 133 4.98 -1.14 1.33
N PHE A 134 5.49 -0.13 0.65
CA PHE A 134 6.55 0.73 1.18
C PHE A 134 6.01 2.14 1.42
N ALA A 135 6.67 2.87 2.33
CA ALA A 135 6.45 4.28 2.52
C ALA A 135 7.76 4.99 2.90
N TYR A 136 7.97 6.18 2.32
CA TYR A 136 9.03 7.11 2.70
C TYR A 136 8.40 8.43 3.06
N LEU A 137 8.65 8.89 4.28
CA LEU A 137 8.21 10.19 4.76
C LEU A 137 9.44 11.09 4.88
N TYR A 138 9.41 12.21 4.19
CA TYR A 138 10.42 13.25 4.25
C TYR A 138 9.85 14.53 4.85
N ASN A 139 10.61 15.12 5.75
CA ASN A 139 10.46 16.48 6.24
C ASN A 139 11.83 16.93 6.75
N ALA A 140 12.18 18.20 6.61
CA ALA A 140 13.50 18.73 6.96
C ALA A 140 13.84 18.59 8.46
N ASP A 141 12.82 18.59 9.33
CA ASP A 141 12.97 18.51 10.78
C ASP A 141 13.05 17.07 11.31
N ILE A 142 12.84 16.05 10.44
CA ILE A 142 12.86 14.64 10.85
C ILE A 142 14.27 14.07 10.70
N THR A 143 14.80 13.49 11.78
CA THR A 143 16.05 12.73 11.71
C THR A 143 15.86 11.44 10.90
N PRO A 144 16.66 11.20 9.84
CA PRO A 144 16.54 10.00 9.02
C PRO A 144 16.68 8.72 9.84
N ARG A 145 15.74 7.79 9.63
CA ARG A 145 15.77 6.45 10.24
C ARG A 145 14.97 5.44 9.44
N THR A 146 15.25 4.17 9.65
CA THR A 146 14.42 3.06 9.18
C THR A 146 13.54 2.58 10.34
N ILE A 147 12.24 2.46 10.09
CA ILE A 147 11.26 1.91 11.02
C ILE A 147 10.96 0.47 10.57
N SER A 148 11.28 -0.50 11.41
CA SER A 148 11.05 -1.93 11.15
C SER A 148 9.71 -2.44 11.68
N SER A 149 9.11 -1.73 12.64
CA SER A 149 7.76 -2.05 13.14
C SER A 149 6.72 -1.91 12.04
N GLN A 150 5.69 -2.77 12.08
CA GLN A 150 4.56 -2.65 11.17
C GLN A 150 3.83 -1.33 11.37
N VAL A 151 3.55 -0.65 10.27
CA VAL A 151 2.67 0.52 10.19
C VAL A 151 1.59 0.26 9.14
N ARG A 152 0.52 1.05 9.14
CA ARG A 152 -0.63 0.85 8.25
C ARG A 152 -0.90 2.10 7.42
N HIS A 153 -1.48 1.96 6.25
CA HIS A 153 -1.85 3.12 5.42
C HIS A 153 -2.77 4.11 6.14
N ILE A 154 -3.69 3.62 6.95
CA ILE A 154 -4.61 4.44 7.74
C ILE A 154 -3.90 5.33 8.77
N ASP A 155 -2.65 5.03 9.11
CA ASP A 155 -1.86 5.79 10.09
C ASP A 155 -1.21 7.04 9.49
N PHE A 156 -1.11 7.16 8.15
CA PHE A 156 -0.46 8.32 7.53
C PHE A 156 -1.28 9.60 7.66
N MET A 157 -2.61 9.54 7.51
CA MET A 157 -3.44 10.74 7.62
C MET A 157 -3.33 11.40 8.99
N PRO A 158 -3.55 10.71 10.13
CA PRO A 158 -3.37 11.31 11.45
C PRO A 158 -1.93 11.78 11.69
N THR A 159 -0.93 11.11 11.13
CA THR A 159 0.48 11.54 11.22
C THR A 159 0.70 12.87 10.52
N ILE A 160 0.22 13.04 9.29
CA ILE A 160 0.36 14.29 8.54
C ILE A 160 -0.39 15.42 9.22
N LEU A 161 -1.59 15.17 9.74
CA LEU A 161 -2.37 16.18 10.48
C LEU A 161 -1.63 16.65 11.74
N GLU A 162 -1.02 15.73 12.49
CA GLU A 162 -0.20 16.08 13.65
C GLU A 162 1.04 16.87 13.26
N MET A 163 1.76 16.49 12.20
CA MET A 163 2.92 17.22 11.68
C MET A 163 2.58 18.66 11.23
N LEU A 164 1.34 18.89 10.85
CA LEU A 164 0.85 20.20 10.39
C LEU A 164 0.15 21.01 11.51
N ASP A 165 0.13 20.52 12.74
CA ASP A 165 -0.65 21.08 13.86
C ASP A 165 -2.14 21.31 13.49
N ILE A 166 -2.69 20.45 12.63
CA ILE A 166 -4.10 20.49 12.25
C ILE A 166 -4.89 19.60 13.23
N PRO A 167 -5.77 20.19 14.06
CA PRO A 167 -6.54 19.40 15.00
C PRO A 167 -7.53 18.49 14.28
N ILE A 168 -7.60 17.23 14.71
CA ILE A 168 -8.62 16.29 14.25
C ILE A 168 -9.95 16.75 14.86
N ASN A 169 -10.89 17.11 14.00
CA ASN A 169 -12.21 17.54 14.44
C ASN A 169 -13.03 16.30 14.89
N THR A 170 -13.22 16.18 16.20
CA THR A 170 -13.94 15.07 16.82
C THR A 170 -15.46 15.04 16.51
N SER A 171 -15.99 16.04 15.81
CA SER A 171 -17.36 16.03 15.28
C SER A 171 -17.52 15.17 14.03
N PHE A 172 -16.40 14.78 13.38
CA PHE A 172 -16.37 13.78 12.34
C PHE A 172 -16.14 12.38 12.94
N GLU A 173 -16.35 11.36 12.15
CA GLU A 173 -16.08 9.98 12.54
C GLU A 173 -14.66 9.83 13.09
N LYS A 174 -14.51 8.96 14.08
CA LYS A 174 -13.21 8.65 14.66
C LYS A 174 -12.30 8.04 13.60
N LEU A 175 -11.09 8.55 13.47
CA LEU A 175 -10.08 7.94 12.61
C LEU A 175 -9.65 6.58 13.17
N ASP A 176 -9.61 5.56 12.32
CA ASP A 176 -9.14 4.21 12.69
C ASP A 176 -7.62 4.15 12.83
N GLY A 177 -6.91 5.04 12.13
CA GLY A 177 -5.46 5.17 12.21
C GLY A 177 -4.99 5.95 13.42
N LYS A 178 -3.73 5.75 13.78
CA LYS A 178 -3.02 6.47 14.84
C LYS A 178 -1.79 7.18 14.26
N SER A 179 -1.44 8.32 14.84
CA SER A 179 -0.22 9.02 14.43
C SER A 179 1.04 8.19 14.66
N LEU A 180 1.92 8.19 13.68
CA LEU A 180 3.24 7.55 13.73
C LEU A 180 4.31 8.45 14.34
N MET A 181 3.98 9.68 14.77
CA MET A 181 4.95 10.61 15.36
C MET A 181 5.71 10.02 16.55
N PRO A 182 5.12 9.24 17.45
CA PRO A 182 5.90 8.57 18.52
C PRO A 182 7.01 7.67 17.96
N ILE A 183 6.74 6.83 16.94
CA ILE A 183 7.76 5.98 16.30
C ILE A 183 8.79 6.83 15.56
N ILE A 184 8.34 7.85 14.82
CA ILE A 184 9.20 8.79 14.09
C ILE A 184 10.17 9.47 15.05
N ASN A 185 9.73 9.79 16.26
CA ASN A 185 10.55 10.38 17.33
C ASN A 185 11.37 9.33 18.12
N GLY A 186 11.34 8.06 17.74
CA GLY A 186 12.16 7.01 18.33
C GLY A 186 11.58 6.36 19.58
N GLN A 187 10.32 6.55 19.86
CA GLN A 187 9.64 5.85 20.95
C GLN A 187 9.26 4.44 20.53
N ASN A 188 9.36 3.49 21.44
CA ASN A 188 8.82 2.16 21.26
C ASN A 188 7.32 2.19 21.58
N ILE A 189 6.50 1.85 20.61
CA ILE A 189 5.07 1.65 20.80
C ILE A 189 4.69 0.22 20.41
N SER A 190 3.61 -0.28 21.01
CA SER A 190 3.05 -1.57 20.59
C SER A 190 2.50 -1.48 19.18
N GLU A 191 2.75 -2.49 18.37
CA GLU A 191 2.14 -2.61 17.05
C GLU A 191 0.62 -2.80 17.17
N ASP A 192 -0.11 -2.18 16.25
CA ASP A 192 -1.53 -2.50 16.03
C ASP A 192 -1.65 -3.57 14.94
N PHE A 193 -2.70 -4.36 15.00
CA PHE A 193 -3.02 -5.28 13.91
C PHE A 193 -3.38 -4.52 12.65
N ALA A 194 -2.90 -5.02 11.50
CA ALA A 194 -3.37 -4.60 10.19
C ALA A 194 -4.42 -5.59 9.70
N PHE A 195 -5.55 -5.06 9.23
CA PHE A 195 -6.65 -5.81 8.64
C PHE A 195 -6.70 -5.54 7.14
N SER A 196 -7.03 -6.55 6.37
CA SER A 196 -7.24 -6.43 4.93
C SER A 196 -8.35 -7.34 4.49
N GLU A 197 -9.12 -6.86 3.49
CA GLU A 197 -10.23 -7.61 2.92
C GLU A 197 -10.14 -7.56 1.40
N THR A 198 -10.53 -8.64 0.74
CA THR A 198 -10.59 -8.71 -0.71
C THR A 198 -11.73 -9.59 -1.19
N GLY A 199 -12.15 -9.37 -2.43
CA GLY A 199 -13.10 -10.22 -3.12
C GLY A 199 -12.40 -11.29 -3.95
N ASN A 200 -12.25 -12.50 -3.39
CA ASN A 200 -11.77 -13.64 -4.17
C ASN A 200 -12.86 -14.08 -5.15
N PRO A 201 -12.67 -13.93 -6.47
CA PRO A 201 -13.65 -14.38 -7.44
C PRO A 201 -13.66 -15.90 -7.51
N LEU A 202 -14.71 -16.51 -7.00
CA LEU A 202 -14.94 -17.96 -6.99
C LEU A 202 -15.17 -18.53 -8.38
N ASN A 203 -15.60 -17.68 -9.31
CA ASN A 203 -15.66 -17.98 -10.73
C ASN A 203 -15.00 -16.86 -11.53
N GLU A 204 -14.50 -17.18 -12.69
CA GLU A 204 -13.68 -16.27 -13.52
C GLU A 204 -14.41 -15.05 -14.05
N LYS A 205 -15.72 -14.94 -13.89
CA LYS A 205 -16.55 -13.96 -14.62
C LYS A 205 -16.92 -12.74 -13.82
N GLU A 206 -17.16 -12.88 -12.51
CA GLU A 206 -17.62 -11.77 -11.68
C GLU A 206 -16.91 -11.77 -10.31
N PRO A 207 -16.39 -10.63 -9.87
CA PRO A 207 -15.93 -10.51 -8.48
C PRO A 207 -17.12 -10.61 -7.53
N PRO A 208 -16.93 -11.09 -6.30
CA PRO A 208 -17.97 -11.09 -5.28
C PRO A 208 -18.42 -9.66 -4.96
N LYS A 209 -19.68 -9.47 -4.63
CA LYS A 209 -20.25 -8.16 -4.28
C LYS A 209 -19.73 -7.64 -2.93
N THR A 210 -19.31 -8.53 -2.05
CA THR A 210 -18.75 -8.24 -0.74
C THR A 210 -17.42 -8.99 -0.59
N PRO A 211 -16.47 -8.46 0.20
CA PRO A 211 -15.25 -9.19 0.52
C PRO A 211 -15.57 -10.58 1.09
N ASN A 212 -14.86 -11.60 0.64
CA ASN A 212 -15.01 -12.98 1.07
C ASN A 212 -13.68 -13.64 1.48
N THR A 213 -12.61 -12.87 1.49
CA THR A 213 -11.30 -13.23 2.03
C THR A 213 -10.84 -12.09 2.92
N LYS A 214 -10.47 -12.39 4.15
CA LYS A 214 -10.07 -11.43 5.17
C LYS A 214 -8.77 -11.84 5.80
N SER A 215 -7.95 -10.89 6.19
CA SER A 215 -6.71 -11.17 6.89
C SER A 215 -6.49 -10.21 8.06
N ILE A 216 -5.76 -10.71 9.04
CA ILE A 216 -5.22 -9.96 10.17
C ILE A 216 -3.74 -10.29 10.31
N ARG A 217 -2.93 -9.28 10.55
CA ARG A 217 -1.49 -9.46 10.76
C ARG A 217 -0.88 -8.48 11.75
N ASN A 218 0.25 -8.87 12.32
CA ASN A 218 1.27 -8.01 12.90
C ASN A 218 2.62 -8.28 12.19
N SER A 219 3.73 -7.79 12.71
CA SER A 219 5.06 -8.03 12.10
C SER A 219 5.46 -9.50 12.06
N LYS A 220 4.93 -10.33 12.97
CA LYS A 220 5.33 -11.74 13.13
C LYS A 220 4.31 -12.72 12.55
N TRP A 221 3.03 -12.52 12.80
CA TRP A 221 1.99 -13.49 12.49
C TRP A 221 0.96 -12.95 11.53
N LYS A 222 0.44 -13.82 10.68
CA LYS A 222 -0.67 -13.52 9.78
C LYS A 222 -1.66 -14.67 9.73
N LEU A 223 -2.93 -14.32 9.83
CA LEU A 223 -4.05 -15.23 9.61
C LEU A 223 -4.86 -14.74 8.41
N ILE A 224 -5.12 -15.63 7.46
CA ILE A 224 -6.05 -15.43 6.35
C ILE A 224 -7.27 -16.32 6.59
N HIS A 225 -8.46 -15.78 6.42
CA HIS A 225 -9.73 -16.50 6.48
C HIS A 225 -10.47 -16.36 5.15
N ASN A 226 -10.62 -17.46 4.45
CA ASN A 226 -11.41 -17.59 3.24
C ASN A 226 -12.85 -17.96 3.64
N GLU A 227 -13.75 -16.97 3.67
CA GLU A 227 -15.11 -17.16 4.19
C GLU A 227 -15.97 -18.03 3.27
N HIS A 228 -15.66 -18.07 1.98
CA HIS A 228 -16.44 -18.82 0.99
C HIS A 228 -16.39 -20.36 1.17
N ASP A 229 -15.30 -20.88 1.70
CA ASP A 229 -15.12 -22.31 1.97
C ASP A 229 -14.75 -22.58 3.44
N ASN A 230 -14.73 -21.52 4.25
CA ASN A 230 -14.36 -21.52 5.66
C ASN A 230 -12.96 -22.13 5.93
N THR A 231 -12.04 -21.95 5.00
CA THR A 231 -10.64 -22.34 5.20
C THR A 231 -9.84 -21.21 5.83
N LYS A 232 -8.75 -21.58 6.51
CA LYS A 232 -7.82 -20.65 7.13
C LYS A 232 -6.39 -20.97 6.76
N GLU A 233 -5.56 -19.93 6.81
CA GLU A 233 -4.13 -20.04 6.64
C GLU A 233 -3.44 -19.21 7.73
N LEU A 234 -2.42 -19.79 8.38
CA LEU A 234 -1.64 -19.14 9.43
C LEU A 234 -0.17 -19.16 9.04
N TYR A 235 0.51 -18.02 9.11
CA TYR A 235 1.91 -17.87 8.72
C TYR A 235 2.73 -17.18 9.80
N ASP A 236 3.96 -17.69 10.03
CA ASP A 236 5.01 -17.03 10.82
C ASP A 236 5.86 -16.18 9.87
N LEU A 237 5.52 -14.92 9.70
CA LEU A 237 6.16 -14.01 8.74
C LEU A 237 7.64 -13.70 9.06
N GLU A 238 8.07 -13.96 10.31
CA GLU A 238 9.47 -13.81 10.72
C GLU A 238 10.34 -14.92 10.14
N ASN A 239 9.83 -16.16 10.12
CA ASN A 239 10.54 -17.35 9.64
C ASN A 239 10.11 -17.78 8.23
N ASP A 240 8.94 -17.35 7.77
CA ASP A 240 8.36 -17.68 6.47
C ASP A 240 7.75 -16.42 5.82
N PRO A 241 8.58 -15.44 5.43
CA PRO A 241 8.12 -14.19 4.83
C PRO A 241 7.44 -14.36 3.47
N ASN A 242 7.58 -15.52 2.83
CA ASN A 242 6.96 -15.84 1.55
C ASN A 242 5.62 -16.58 1.70
N GLU A 243 5.18 -16.86 2.92
CA GLU A 243 3.91 -17.52 3.21
C GLU A 243 3.77 -18.89 2.51
N GLU A 244 4.83 -19.70 2.57
CA GLU A 244 4.90 -21.00 1.90
C GLU A 244 4.38 -22.15 2.79
N ASN A 245 4.46 -21.99 4.14
CA ASN A 245 4.16 -23.03 5.11
C ASN A 245 2.95 -22.69 5.96
N ASN A 246 1.77 -23.19 5.60
CA ASN A 246 0.56 -23.01 6.39
C ASN A 246 0.66 -23.78 7.72
N LEU A 247 0.53 -23.04 8.84
CA LEU A 247 0.63 -23.51 10.22
C LEU A 247 -0.72 -23.67 10.92
N VAL A 248 -1.84 -23.59 10.21
CA VAL A 248 -3.18 -23.83 10.78
C VAL A 248 -3.22 -25.17 11.49
N GLY A 249 -3.73 -25.19 12.72
CA GLY A 249 -3.80 -26.37 13.58
C GLY A 249 -2.47 -26.73 14.27
N LYS A 250 -1.34 -26.10 13.94
CA LYS A 250 -0.03 -26.35 14.57
C LYS A 250 0.31 -25.34 15.69
N ASN A 251 -0.32 -24.19 15.69
CA ASN A 251 -0.13 -23.15 16.74
C ASN A 251 -1.49 -22.60 17.17
N PHE A 252 -2.19 -23.40 17.94
CA PHE A 252 -3.59 -23.17 18.34
C PHE A 252 -3.80 -21.85 19.08
N GLU A 253 -2.91 -21.44 19.94
CA GLU A 253 -3.07 -20.22 20.75
C GLU A 253 -3.02 -18.96 19.87
N VAL A 254 -2.03 -18.89 18.97
CA VAL A 254 -1.90 -17.77 18.03
C VAL A 254 -3.08 -17.72 17.05
N GLU A 255 -3.47 -18.88 16.50
CA GLU A 255 -4.63 -18.98 15.60
C GLU A 255 -5.90 -18.50 16.29
N LYS A 256 -6.11 -18.90 17.54
CA LYS A 256 -7.27 -18.51 18.34
C LYS A 256 -7.28 -17.00 18.63
N GLU A 257 -6.12 -16.44 19.01
CA GLU A 257 -5.96 -15.02 19.27
C GLU A 257 -6.30 -14.20 18.02
N LEU A 258 -5.64 -14.48 16.88
CA LEU A 258 -5.85 -13.75 15.65
C LEU A 258 -7.29 -13.92 15.12
N SER A 259 -7.86 -15.12 15.21
CA SER A 259 -9.26 -15.36 14.84
C SER A 259 -10.22 -14.51 15.67
N LYS A 260 -9.97 -14.38 16.97
CA LYS A 260 -10.81 -13.56 17.87
C LYS A 260 -10.73 -12.07 17.51
N GLU A 261 -9.53 -11.56 17.26
CA GLU A 261 -9.34 -10.15 16.89
C GLU A 261 -9.92 -9.85 15.51
N LEU A 262 -9.78 -10.77 14.53
CA LEU A 262 -10.40 -10.63 13.22
C LEU A 262 -11.93 -10.59 13.33
N LEU A 263 -12.51 -11.42 14.19
CA LEU A 263 -13.96 -11.45 14.41
C LEU A 263 -14.49 -10.16 15.06
N LYS A 264 -13.76 -9.57 15.99
CA LYS A 264 -14.10 -8.25 16.54
C LYS A 264 -14.15 -7.20 15.44
N TYR A 265 -13.08 -7.09 14.65
CA TYR A 265 -13.00 -6.14 13.56
C TYR A 265 -14.19 -6.27 12.60
N THR A 266 -14.54 -7.50 12.20
CA THR A 266 -15.64 -7.72 11.26
C THR A 266 -17.03 -7.43 11.86
N ASN A 267 -17.19 -7.61 13.16
CA ASN A 267 -18.46 -7.28 13.85
C ASN A 267 -18.62 -5.77 14.04
N ASP A 268 -17.53 -5.06 14.36
CA ASP A 268 -17.53 -3.61 14.54
C ASP A 268 -17.83 -2.85 13.22
N GLN A 269 -17.53 -3.46 12.07
CA GLN A 269 -17.88 -2.91 10.74
C GLN A 269 -19.37 -3.06 10.38
N ASN A 270 -20.10 -3.93 11.08
CA ASN A 270 -21.53 -4.20 10.82
C ASN A 270 -22.47 -3.41 11.77
N CYS A 271 -21.94 -2.54 12.62
CA CYS A 271 -22.68 -1.61 13.47
C CYS A 271 -22.61 -0.19 12.94
#